data_ce92eb45bf18358393fd48ac47319a30
#
_entry.id   ce92eb45bf18358393fd48ac47319a30
#
_cell.length_a   1.000
_cell.length_b   1.000
_cell.length_c   1.000
_cell.angle_alpha   90.00
_cell.angle_beta   90.00
_cell.angle_gamma   90.00
#
_symmetry.space_group_name_H-M   'P 1'
#
loop_
_entity.id
_entity.type
_entity.pdbx_description
1 polymer ?
#
loop_
_entity_poly.entity_id
_entity_poly.type
_entity_poly.pdbx_seq_one_letter_code
_entity_poly.pdbx_strand_id
1 'polypeptide(L)'
;MGRTLLRGGSILTLDPVLGEVEGGDLLIEDDEIREVGRNIHAPEAESVDANDFIVMPGFVNAHQHTWQTGIRGVAGDWTLVEYIRQMHEGFGPGFQPEDVYLANLVGALNQLNGGVTTLFDWCHNNPTPEHTDSGLDGLEEAGIRAVFGHGTPKPRIAKGETPLSHRPHPPDEVRRLRAGRLASDGGLIKLALATRGPDLSTLEMCVHDICLAREYDLLWSAHIGGGFYRVTPDGVRELARKGLLGPDFNAVHANQLSEEELRILVDSGCSVTSCPEVEMQMGHGEPVIGRVLALGGRPTLGIDVESNISGDMFTMMRMGLQFARAQENQKILDGRTSPAQVAVPAKRALEWATIDGANALGLGYKAGTLKPGKQADLILIRKTD
;
A
#
# COMPACT_ATOMS: atom_id res chain seq x y z
N MET A 1 -0.35 -12.49 -29.69
CA MET A 1 -0.78 -13.05 -28.40
C MET A 1 0.32 -13.95 -27.91
N GLY A 2 0.98 -13.55 -26.82
CA GLY A 2 2.05 -14.33 -26.20
C GLY A 2 1.48 -15.36 -25.24
N ARG A 3 2.03 -16.58 -25.26
CA ARG A 3 1.68 -17.62 -24.28
C ARG A 3 2.95 -18.06 -23.58
N THR A 4 2.94 -18.05 -22.26
CA THR A 4 4.06 -18.52 -21.43
C THR A 4 3.59 -19.58 -20.46
N LEU A 5 4.32 -20.67 -20.36
CA LEU A 5 4.03 -21.79 -19.48
C LEU A 5 5.16 -21.97 -18.46
N LEU A 6 4.91 -21.63 -17.22
CA LEU A 6 5.80 -21.96 -16.09
C LEU A 6 5.57 -23.44 -15.73
N ARG A 7 6.65 -24.24 -15.67
CA ARG A 7 6.55 -25.71 -15.44
C ARG A 7 7.22 -26.15 -14.16
N GLY A 8 6.53 -27.00 -13.42
CA GLY A 8 7.10 -27.79 -12.32
C GLY A 8 7.36 -27.02 -11.04
N GLY A 9 6.86 -25.78 -10.92
CA GLY A 9 7.09 -24.94 -9.74
C GLY A 9 6.33 -25.37 -8.49
N SER A 10 6.77 -24.91 -7.32
CA SER A 10 5.93 -24.92 -6.11
C SER A 10 5.04 -23.69 -6.14
N ILE A 11 3.77 -23.86 -6.54
CA ILE A 11 2.85 -22.73 -6.75
C ILE A 11 2.07 -22.46 -5.47
N LEU A 12 2.31 -21.30 -4.84
CA LEU A 12 1.53 -20.77 -3.73
C LEU A 12 0.47 -19.84 -4.30
N THR A 13 -0.73 -20.35 -4.57
CA THR A 13 -1.76 -19.53 -5.24
C THR A 13 -2.33 -18.45 -4.35
N LEU A 14 -2.32 -18.62 -3.05
CA LEU A 14 -3.04 -17.82 -2.04
C LEU A 14 -4.56 -17.71 -2.31
N ASP A 15 -5.08 -18.52 -3.25
CA ASP A 15 -6.51 -18.71 -3.44
C ASP A 15 -6.97 -19.86 -2.54
N PRO A 16 -8.04 -19.69 -1.74
CA PRO A 16 -8.48 -20.69 -0.77
C PRO A 16 -9.07 -21.96 -1.42
N VAL A 17 -9.45 -21.89 -2.69
CA VAL A 17 -10.02 -23.02 -3.43
C VAL A 17 -8.93 -23.81 -4.15
N LEU A 18 -7.99 -23.14 -4.80
CA LEU A 18 -6.89 -23.79 -5.53
C LEU A 18 -5.79 -24.30 -4.58
N GLY A 19 -5.56 -23.58 -3.47
CA GLY A 19 -4.54 -23.96 -2.49
C GLY A 19 -3.12 -23.90 -3.04
N GLU A 20 -2.27 -24.82 -2.61
CA GLU A 20 -0.87 -24.96 -3.02
C GLU A 20 -0.74 -26.10 -4.03
N VAL A 21 0.03 -25.91 -5.11
CA VAL A 21 0.23 -26.92 -6.17
C VAL A 21 1.71 -27.21 -6.29
N GLU A 22 2.16 -28.28 -5.65
CA GLU A 22 3.55 -28.75 -5.73
C GLU A 22 3.82 -29.43 -7.07
N GLY A 23 4.95 -29.11 -7.71
CA GLY A 23 5.25 -29.56 -9.07
C GLY A 23 4.21 -29.09 -10.10
N GLY A 24 3.68 -27.88 -9.87
CA GLY A 24 2.60 -27.30 -10.66
C GLY A 24 3.05 -26.55 -11.89
N ASP A 25 2.12 -26.41 -12.82
CA ASP A 25 2.26 -25.59 -14.02
C ASP A 25 1.33 -24.38 -13.94
N LEU A 26 1.74 -23.24 -14.51
CA LEU A 26 0.93 -22.04 -14.64
C LEU A 26 1.04 -21.51 -16.07
N LEU A 27 -0.11 -21.43 -16.76
CA LEU A 27 -0.21 -20.91 -18.12
C LEU A 27 -0.66 -19.43 -18.07
N ILE A 28 0.13 -18.57 -18.72
CA ILE A 28 -0.17 -17.18 -18.96
C ILE A 28 -0.51 -17.01 -20.44
N GLU A 29 -1.56 -16.25 -20.73
CA GLU A 29 -1.96 -15.85 -22.07
C GLU A 29 -2.05 -14.33 -22.11
N ASP A 30 -1.17 -13.70 -22.88
CA ASP A 30 -0.91 -12.26 -22.85
C ASP A 30 -0.49 -11.78 -21.44
N ASP A 31 -1.36 -11.13 -20.70
CA ASP A 31 -1.14 -10.60 -19.36
C ASP A 31 -2.00 -11.29 -18.27
N GLU A 32 -2.80 -12.32 -18.65
CA GLU A 32 -3.71 -13.01 -17.75
C GLU A 32 -3.28 -14.44 -17.44
N ILE A 33 -3.55 -14.89 -16.22
CA ILE A 33 -3.43 -16.30 -15.84
C ILE A 33 -4.58 -17.06 -16.49
N ARG A 34 -4.24 -18.01 -17.34
CA ARG A 34 -5.23 -18.84 -18.06
C ARG A 34 -5.58 -20.12 -17.32
N GLU A 35 -4.56 -20.77 -16.75
CA GLU A 35 -4.72 -22.04 -16.06
C GLU A 35 -3.65 -22.22 -14.98
N VAL A 36 -4.01 -22.86 -13.88
CA VAL A 36 -3.11 -23.28 -12.80
C VAL A 36 -3.41 -24.73 -12.46
N GLY A 37 -2.41 -25.60 -12.53
CA GLY A 37 -2.64 -27.04 -12.30
C GLY A 37 -1.38 -27.87 -12.45
N ARG A 38 -1.53 -29.09 -12.88
CA ARG A 38 -0.42 -30.01 -13.22
C ARG A 38 -0.58 -30.55 -14.62
N ASN A 39 0.56 -30.79 -15.30
CA ASN A 39 0.58 -31.37 -16.63
C ASN A 39 -0.24 -30.56 -17.67
N ILE A 40 -0.16 -29.24 -17.61
CA ILE A 40 -0.87 -28.36 -18.54
C ILE A 40 -0.31 -28.57 -19.95
N HIS A 41 -1.20 -28.85 -20.91
CA HIS A 41 -0.84 -29.06 -22.30
C HIS A 41 -0.97 -27.75 -23.10
N ALA A 42 0.16 -27.08 -23.37
CA ALA A 42 0.22 -25.85 -24.13
C ALA A 42 1.45 -25.87 -25.07
N PRO A 43 1.41 -26.64 -26.18
CA PRO A 43 2.58 -26.88 -27.03
C PRO A 43 3.08 -25.60 -27.73
N GLU A 44 2.22 -24.61 -27.93
CA GLU A 44 2.56 -23.33 -28.57
C GLU A 44 3.06 -22.27 -27.58
N ALA A 45 3.11 -22.58 -26.28
CA ALA A 45 3.58 -21.64 -25.27
C ALA A 45 5.10 -21.68 -25.12
N GLU A 46 5.72 -20.53 -24.89
CA GLU A 46 7.10 -20.46 -24.43
C GLU A 46 7.19 -21.13 -23.05
N SER A 47 8.05 -22.15 -22.92
CA SER A 47 8.18 -22.89 -21.68
C SER A 47 9.30 -22.35 -20.83
N VAL A 48 8.98 -22.00 -19.58
CA VAL A 48 9.93 -21.55 -18.55
C VAL A 48 10.01 -22.64 -17.48
N ASP A 49 11.21 -23.15 -17.23
CA ASP A 49 11.45 -24.13 -16.14
C ASP A 49 11.37 -23.44 -14.79
N ALA A 50 10.42 -23.88 -13.95
CA ALA A 50 10.19 -23.34 -12.62
C ALA A 50 10.42 -24.41 -11.49
N ASN A 51 11.05 -25.55 -11.78
CA ASN A 51 11.26 -26.63 -10.81
C ASN A 51 11.95 -26.14 -9.51
N ASP A 52 12.92 -25.24 -9.65
CA ASP A 52 13.70 -24.69 -8.53
C ASP A 52 13.08 -23.41 -7.94
N PHE A 53 11.81 -23.13 -8.26
CA PHE A 53 11.18 -21.89 -7.84
C PHE A 53 9.87 -22.13 -7.06
N ILE A 54 9.66 -21.23 -6.10
CA ILE A 54 8.34 -20.94 -5.57
C ILE A 54 7.72 -19.88 -6.48
N VAL A 55 6.56 -20.18 -7.05
CA VAL A 55 5.76 -19.27 -7.86
C VAL A 55 4.62 -18.76 -7.01
N MET A 56 4.52 -17.45 -6.81
CA MET A 56 3.49 -16.85 -5.96
C MET A 56 3.03 -15.49 -6.51
N PRO A 57 1.88 -14.95 -6.04
CA PRO A 57 1.48 -13.59 -6.40
C PRO A 57 2.58 -12.60 -6.04
N GLY A 58 2.80 -11.61 -6.88
CA GLY A 58 3.65 -10.47 -6.55
C GLY A 58 3.13 -9.72 -5.33
N PHE A 59 4.03 -9.10 -4.58
CA PHE A 59 3.67 -8.34 -3.41
C PHE A 59 2.89 -7.08 -3.79
N VAL A 60 2.01 -6.68 -2.89
CA VAL A 60 1.24 -5.45 -2.96
C VAL A 60 1.71 -4.53 -1.83
N ASN A 61 2.34 -3.43 -2.20
CA ASN A 61 2.72 -2.36 -1.30
C ASN A 61 1.57 -1.35 -1.23
N ALA A 62 0.77 -1.40 -0.16
CA ALA A 62 -0.46 -0.63 -0.04
C ALA A 62 -0.27 0.83 0.42
N HIS A 63 0.98 1.27 0.61
CA HIS A 63 1.33 2.65 0.93
C HIS A 63 2.81 2.93 0.73
N GLN A 64 3.14 3.89 -0.14
CA GLN A 64 4.50 4.41 -0.31
C GLN A 64 4.48 5.85 -0.83
N HIS A 65 5.44 6.64 -0.42
CA HIS A 65 5.75 7.95 -0.99
C HIS A 65 6.91 7.80 -1.98
N THR A 66 6.64 7.32 -3.18
CA THR A 66 7.65 6.86 -4.16
C THR A 66 8.66 7.95 -4.53
N TRP A 67 8.21 9.23 -4.60
CA TRP A 67 9.10 10.35 -4.88
C TRP A 67 10.29 10.48 -3.90
N GLN A 68 10.19 9.92 -2.68
CA GLN A 68 11.26 9.97 -1.68
C GLN A 68 12.39 8.98 -1.93
N THR A 69 12.22 8.03 -2.86
CA THR A 69 13.33 7.16 -3.28
C THR A 69 14.49 7.97 -3.88
N GLY A 70 14.22 9.14 -4.48
CA GLY A 70 15.26 10.04 -4.97
C GLY A 70 16.25 10.54 -3.90
N ILE A 71 15.86 10.45 -2.63
CA ILE A 71 16.69 10.84 -1.47
C ILE A 71 16.76 9.71 -0.44
N ARG A 72 16.89 8.47 -0.94
CA ARG A 72 16.94 7.25 -0.16
C ARG A 72 17.99 7.30 0.95
N GLY A 73 17.62 6.85 2.16
CA GLY A 73 18.52 6.71 3.31
C GLY A 73 18.92 8.00 4.00
N VAL A 74 18.43 9.17 3.57
CA VAL A 74 18.81 10.48 4.15
C VAL A 74 18.27 10.66 5.57
N ALA A 75 17.19 9.99 5.90
CA ALA A 75 16.40 10.19 7.11
C ALA A 75 16.43 9.00 8.10
N GLY A 76 17.49 8.17 8.03
CA GLY A 76 17.61 6.96 8.85
C GLY A 76 17.53 7.17 10.36
N ASP A 77 17.87 8.36 10.85
CA ASP A 77 17.85 8.71 12.28
C ASP A 77 16.81 9.79 12.63
N TRP A 78 15.84 10.08 11.72
CA TRP A 78 14.84 11.11 11.98
C TRP A 78 13.60 10.56 12.67
N THR A 79 13.11 11.35 13.63
CA THR A 79 11.77 11.19 14.20
C THR A 79 10.71 11.73 13.22
N LEU A 80 9.44 11.44 13.46
CA LEU A 80 8.32 11.99 12.67
C LEU A 80 8.33 13.53 12.62
N VAL A 81 8.69 14.19 13.73
CA VAL A 81 8.76 15.66 13.78
C VAL A 81 9.89 16.20 12.90
N GLU A 82 11.07 15.57 12.97
CA GLU A 82 12.21 15.93 12.12
C GLU A 82 11.92 15.64 10.65
N TYR A 83 11.29 14.50 10.35
CA TYR A 83 10.87 14.14 9.01
C TYR A 83 9.91 15.19 8.41
N ILE A 84 8.85 15.59 9.12
CA ILE A 84 7.93 16.61 8.60
C ILE A 84 8.68 17.89 8.28
N ARG A 85 9.56 18.37 9.18
CA ARG A 85 10.30 19.61 9.00
C ARG A 85 11.33 19.53 7.87
N GLN A 86 12.13 18.47 7.84
CA GLN A 86 13.23 18.36 6.88
C GLN A 86 12.73 17.89 5.50
N MET A 87 11.82 16.92 5.46
CA MET A 87 11.33 16.34 4.22
C MET A 87 10.35 17.29 3.53
N HIS A 88 9.26 17.66 4.22
CA HIS A 88 8.17 18.39 3.59
C HIS A 88 8.40 19.91 3.51
N GLU A 89 9.03 20.51 4.52
CA GLU A 89 9.31 21.93 4.53
C GLU A 89 10.69 22.25 3.93
N GLY A 90 11.60 21.28 3.87
CA GLY A 90 12.98 21.41 3.40
C GLY A 90 13.18 20.85 1.99
N PHE A 91 13.27 19.53 1.84
CA PHE A 91 13.61 18.89 0.55
C PHE A 91 12.47 18.98 -0.48
N GLY A 92 11.24 18.65 -0.08
CA GLY A 92 10.10 18.57 -0.99
C GLY A 92 9.91 19.78 -1.91
N PRO A 93 9.96 21.01 -1.39
CA PRO A 93 9.81 22.22 -2.23
C PRO A 93 10.90 22.42 -3.27
N GLY A 94 12.04 21.74 -3.15
CA GLY A 94 13.17 21.82 -4.10
C GLY A 94 13.03 20.90 -5.30
N PHE A 95 12.17 19.88 -5.23
CA PHE A 95 11.98 18.93 -6.32
C PHE A 95 11.38 19.62 -7.55
N GLN A 96 11.98 19.37 -8.70
CA GLN A 96 11.45 19.74 -10.00
C GLN A 96 10.67 18.57 -10.61
N PRO A 97 9.86 18.77 -11.66
CA PRO A 97 9.16 17.67 -12.34
C PRO A 97 10.08 16.50 -12.72
N GLU A 98 11.27 16.78 -13.25
CA GLU A 98 12.26 15.75 -13.61
C GLU A 98 12.73 14.95 -12.39
N ASP A 99 12.89 15.56 -11.23
CA ASP A 99 13.29 14.88 -9.99
C ASP A 99 12.18 13.90 -9.54
N VAL A 100 10.91 14.31 -9.67
CA VAL A 100 9.76 13.44 -9.35
C VAL A 100 9.69 12.26 -10.32
N TYR A 101 9.88 12.50 -11.62
CA TYR A 101 9.95 11.43 -12.62
C TYR A 101 11.04 10.40 -12.29
N LEU A 102 12.28 10.86 -12.10
CA LEU A 102 13.41 9.97 -11.79
C LEU A 102 13.20 9.21 -10.49
N ALA A 103 12.69 9.87 -9.45
CA ALA A 103 12.44 9.26 -8.16
C ALA A 103 11.33 8.19 -8.24
N ASN A 104 10.23 8.47 -8.95
CA ASN A 104 9.16 7.51 -9.16
C ASN A 104 9.61 6.32 -10.04
N LEU A 105 10.36 6.57 -11.10
CA LEU A 105 10.93 5.52 -11.94
C LEU A 105 11.84 4.58 -11.13
N VAL A 106 12.84 5.14 -10.44
CA VAL A 106 13.79 4.34 -9.65
C VAL A 106 13.09 3.65 -8.48
N GLY A 107 12.15 4.33 -7.82
CA GLY A 107 11.36 3.76 -6.73
C GLY A 107 10.53 2.57 -7.20
N ALA A 108 9.81 2.71 -8.29
CA ALA A 108 9.03 1.63 -8.89
C ALA A 108 9.90 0.44 -9.34
N LEU A 109 11.05 0.70 -9.97
CA LEU A 109 12.01 -0.34 -10.34
C LEU A 109 12.59 -1.05 -9.12
N ASN A 110 12.89 -0.31 -8.03
CA ASN A 110 13.34 -0.92 -6.77
C ASN A 110 12.25 -1.82 -6.16
N GLN A 111 11.00 -1.39 -6.20
CA GLN A 111 9.86 -2.18 -5.74
C GLN A 111 9.69 -3.46 -6.57
N LEU A 112 9.74 -3.37 -7.91
CA LEU A 112 9.70 -4.53 -8.81
C LEU A 112 10.85 -5.52 -8.51
N ASN A 113 12.07 -5.01 -8.34
CA ASN A 113 13.23 -5.83 -7.98
C ASN A 113 13.05 -6.53 -6.61
N GLY A 114 12.32 -5.92 -5.68
CA GLY A 114 11.95 -6.48 -4.38
C GLY A 114 10.72 -7.41 -4.42
N GLY A 115 10.16 -7.68 -5.60
CA GLY A 115 9.00 -8.56 -5.79
C GLY A 115 7.64 -7.87 -5.61
N VAL A 116 7.60 -6.56 -5.48
CA VAL A 116 6.34 -5.78 -5.46
C VAL A 116 5.88 -5.55 -6.90
N THR A 117 4.73 -6.10 -7.28
CA THR A 117 4.13 -5.91 -8.61
C THR A 117 2.99 -4.91 -8.62
N THR A 118 2.48 -4.56 -7.44
CA THR A 118 1.40 -3.58 -7.26
C THR A 118 1.77 -2.57 -6.18
N LEU A 119 1.71 -1.28 -6.49
CA LEU A 119 2.15 -0.18 -5.63
C LEU A 119 1.02 0.83 -5.44
N PHE A 120 0.74 1.25 -4.20
CA PHE A 120 0.03 2.49 -3.93
C PHE A 120 1.06 3.62 -3.77
N ASP A 121 1.19 4.46 -4.81
CA ASP A 121 1.99 5.68 -4.73
C ASP A 121 1.17 6.81 -4.09
N TRP A 122 1.37 7.04 -2.81
CA TRP A 122 0.81 8.17 -2.07
C TRP A 122 1.61 9.45 -2.38
N CYS A 123 1.43 10.00 -3.59
CA CYS A 123 2.22 11.10 -4.09
C CYS A 123 1.67 12.44 -3.60
N HIS A 124 2.35 13.07 -2.65
CA HIS A 124 1.97 14.38 -2.10
C HIS A 124 2.96 15.50 -2.48
N ASN A 125 3.92 15.23 -3.35
CA ASN A 125 4.82 16.26 -3.88
C ASN A 125 4.42 16.68 -5.29
N ASN A 126 3.17 17.07 -5.45
CA ASN A 126 2.51 17.48 -6.70
C ASN A 126 2.12 18.98 -6.63
N PRO A 127 3.09 19.92 -6.60
CA PRO A 127 2.77 21.37 -6.52
C PRO A 127 2.16 21.91 -7.82
N THR A 128 2.40 21.26 -8.96
CA THR A 128 1.86 21.62 -10.28
C THR A 128 1.45 20.39 -11.08
N PRO A 129 0.63 20.57 -12.14
CA PRO A 129 0.27 19.47 -13.06
C PRO A 129 1.48 18.78 -13.69
N GLU A 130 2.56 19.52 -13.97
CA GLU A 130 3.78 18.96 -14.55
C GLU A 130 4.47 17.97 -13.59
N HIS A 131 4.46 18.24 -12.28
CA HIS A 131 4.98 17.31 -11.27
C HIS A 131 4.13 16.04 -11.22
N THR A 132 2.80 16.18 -11.28
CA THR A 132 1.87 15.05 -11.32
C THR A 132 2.12 14.16 -12.55
N ASP A 133 2.21 14.80 -13.74
CA ASP A 133 2.44 14.08 -14.99
C ASP A 133 3.79 13.37 -15.00
N SER A 134 4.84 14.03 -14.50
CA SER A 134 6.18 13.44 -14.38
C SER A 134 6.21 12.23 -13.44
N GLY A 135 5.50 12.29 -12.30
CA GLY A 135 5.37 11.14 -11.41
C GLY A 135 4.69 9.95 -12.08
N LEU A 136 3.64 10.21 -12.86
CA LEU A 136 2.96 9.18 -13.66
C LEU A 136 3.86 8.62 -14.76
N ASP A 137 4.63 9.47 -15.46
CA ASP A 137 5.60 9.02 -16.49
C ASP A 137 6.61 8.03 -15.92
N GLY A 138 7.14 8.30 -14.71
CA GLY A 138 8.08 7.40 -14.05
C GLY A 138 7.47 6.03 -13.71
N LEU A 139 6.23 6.01 -13.23
CA LEU A 139 5.52 4.75 -12.92
C LEU A 139 5.19 3.96 -14.18
N GLU A 140 4.74 4.64 -15.25
CA GLU A 140 4.42 4.01 -16.55
C GLU A 140 5.66 3.42 -17.20
N GLU A 141 6.78 4.15 -17.19
CA GLU A 141 8.05 3.67 -17.78
C GLU A 141 8.61 2.47 -17.01
N ALA A 142 8.47 2.45 -15.68
CA ALA A 142 8.83 1.28 -14.87
C ALA A 142 7.98 0.04 -15.18
N GLY A 143 6.77 0.23 -15.70
CA GLY A 143 5.84 -0.86 -16.00
C GLY A 143 5.21 -1.52 -14.78
N ILE A 144 5.21 -0.85 -13.62
CA ILE A 144 4.58 -1.36 -12.40
C ILE A 144 3.07 -1.10 -12.42
N ARG A 145 2.27 -2.04 -11.93
CA ARG A 145 0.86 -1.75 -11.63
C ARG A 145 0.80 -0.78 -10.46
N ALA A 146 0.07 0.34 -10.60
CA ALA A 146 0.00 1.33 -9.54
C ALA A 146 -1.42 1.84 -9.30
N VAL A 147 -1.67 2.20 -8.04
CA VAL A 147 -2.74 3.11 -7.64
C VAL A 147 -2.07 4.44 -7.32
N PHE A 148 -2.24 5.41 -8.21
CA PHE A 148 -1.68 6.74 -8.04
C PHE A 148 -2.59 7.57 -7.13
N GLY A 149 -2.20 7.70 -5.89
CA GLY A 149 -2.85 8.54 -4.88
C GLY A 149 -2.42 9.99 -5.06
N HIS A 150 -3.19 10.78 -5.80
CA HIS A 150 -2.91 12.21 -5.94
C HIS A 150 -3.08 12.89 -4.59
N GLY A 151 -2.00 13.47 -4.07
CA GLY A 151 -1.95 14.21 -2.81
C GLY A 151 -1.54 15.67 -3.02
N THR A 152 -1.44 16.40 -1.93
CA THR A 152 -1.05 17.82 -1.95
C THR A 152 0.19 18.06 -1.10
N PRO A 153 1.10 18.98 -1.52
CA PRO A 153 2.31 19.29 -0.78
C PRO A 153 2.04 19.82 0.63
N LYS A 154 3.03 19.67 1.49
CA LYS A 154 3.01 20.17 2.88
C LYS A 154 4.16 21.20 3.10
N PRO A 155 4.25 22.28 2.31
CA PRO A 155 5.30 23.28 2.47
C PRO A 155 5.10 24.07 3.76
N ARG A 156 6.16 24.75 4.19
CA ARG A 156 6.06 25.73 5.26
C ARG A 156 5.11 26.86 4.87
N ILE A 157 4.17 27.17 5.74
CA ILE A 157 3.18 28.22 5.52
C ILE A 157 3.69 29.56 6.05
N ALA A 158 3.61 30.60 5.23
CA ALA A 158 3.99 31.96 5.63
C ALA A 158 2.94 32.54 6.61
N LYS A 159 3.41 33.49 7.43
CA LYS A 159 2.53 34.15 8.39
C LYS A 159 1.40 34.92 7.66
N GLY A 160 0.18 34.63 8.00
CA GLY A 160 -1.03 35.23 7.42
C GLY A 160 -1.64 34.47 6.24
N GLU A 161 -1.01 33.41 5.76
CA GLU A 161 -1.62 32.49 4.79
C GLU A 161 -2.62 31.54 5.45
N THR A 162 -3.57 31.06 4.65
CA THR A 162 -4.53 30.01 5.08
C THR A 162 -3.77 28.75 5.47
N PRO A 163 -3.98 28.22 6.69
CA PRO A 163 -3.35 26.98 7.12
C PRO A 163 -3.68 25.80 6.18
N LEU A 164 -2.75 24.86 6.02
CA LEU A 164 -2.96 23.68 5.17
C LEU A 164 -4.20 22.88 5.58
N SER A 165 -4.51 22.84 6.87
CA SER A 165 -5.69 22.15 7.41
C SER A 165 -7.04 22.74 6.94
N HIS A 166 -7.04 23.94 6.38
CA HIS A 166 -8.23 24.62 5.85
C HIS A 166 -8.21 24.73 4.31
N ARG A 167 -7.30 24.02 3.66
CA ARG A 167 -7.21 24.01 2.18
C ARG A 167 -7.80 22.68 1.68
N PRO A 168 -8.84 22.71 0.83
CA PRO A 168 -9.40 21.51 0.24
C PRO A 168 -8.43 20.88 -0.76
N HIS A 169 -8.64 19.61 -1.08
CA HIS A 169 -8.00 18.96 -2.21
C HIS A 169 -8.42 19.66 -3.52
N PRO A 170 -7.49 19.92 -4.47
CA PRO A 170 -7.79 20.68 -5.70
C PRO A 170 -8.68 19.88 -6.67
N PRO A 171 -9.97 20.24 -6.85
CA PRO A 171 -10.89 19.47 -7.69
C PRO A 171 -10.58 19.55 -9.19
N ASP A 172 -9.96 20.65 -9.63
CA ASP A 172 -9.63 20.83 -11.05
C ASP A 172 -8.56 19.85 -11.51
N GLU A 173 -7.59 19.54 -10.67
CA GLU A 173 -6.54 18.56 -10.99
C GLU A 173 -7.11 17.13 -11.02
N VAL A 174 -7.99 16.78 -10.09
CA VAL A 174 -8.69 15.50 -10.10
C VAL A 174 -9.52 15.35 -11.39
N ARG A 175 -10.24 16.39 -11.77
CA ARG A 175 -11.02 16.42 -13.02
C ARG A 175 -10.11 16.27 -14.24
N ARG A 176 -8.98 16.99 -14.28
CA ARG A 176 -8.01 16.90 -15.38
C ARG A 176 -7.49 15.48 -15.57
N LEU A 177 -7.08 14.82 -14.48
CA LEU A 177 -6.58 13.45 -14.52
C LEU A 177 -7.67 12.47 -14.95
N ARG A 178 -8.89 12.59 -14.40
CA ARG A 178 -10.00 11.69 -14.67
C ARG A 178 -10.62 11.89 -16.06
N ALA A 179 -10.55 13.08 -16.61
CA ALA A 179 -10.96 13.36 -17.99
C ALA A 179 -9.91 13.00 -19.04
N GLY A 180 -8.66 12.81 -18.62
CA GLY A 180 -7.51 12.60 -19.50
C GLY A 180 -6.80 11.27 -19.24
N ARG A 181 -5.59 11.35 -18.71
CA ARG A 181 -4.61 10.25 -18.61
C ARG A 181 -5.11 9.06 -17.76
N LEU A 182 -5.90 9.32 -16.71
CA LEU A 182 -6.44 8.30 -15.82
C LEU A 182 -7.97 8.21 -15.91
N ALA A 183 -8.50 8.31 -17.13
CA ALA A 183 -9.94 8.24 -17.42
C ALA A 183 -10.55 6.86 -17.13
N SER A 184 -9.75 5.81 -17.10
CA SER A 184 -10.19 4.43 -16.90
C SER A 184 -9.35 3.70 -15.86
N ASP A 185 -10.00 2.87 -15.05
CA ASP A 185 -9.35 1.96 -14.09
C ASP A 185 -8.92 0.62 -14.74
N GLY A 186 -9.12 0.49 -16.06
CA GLY A 186 -8.72 -0.69 -16.84
C GLY A 186 -7.21 -0.79 -17.06
N GLY A 187 -6.50 0.34 -17.06
CA GLY A 187 -5.07 0.41 -17.31
C GLY A 187 -4.18 -0.15 -16.18
N LEU A 188 -2.87 0.02 -16.39
CA LEU A 188 -1.85 -0.36 -15.40
C LEU A 188 -1.89 0.55 -14.18
N ILE A 189 -2.15 1.85 -14.40
CA ILE A 189 -2.28 2.85 -13.34
C ILE A 189 -3.73 3.30 -13.22
N LYS A 190 -4.24 3.35 -12.00
CA LYS A 190 -5.55 3.94 -11.69
C LYS A 190 -5.41 5.10 -10.71
N LEU A 191 -6.36 6.04 -10.74
CA LEU A 191 -6.39 7.20 -9.85
C LEU A 191 -7.00 6.85 -8.48
N ALA A 192 -6.44 7.44 -7.43
CA ALA A 192 -7.00 7.52 -6.09
C ALA A 192 -6.74 8.91 -5.50
N LEU A 193 -7.36 9.26 -4.39
CA LEU A 193 -7.02 10.47 -3.64
C LEU A 193 -6.23 10.15 -2.38
N ALA A 194 -5.11 10.85 -2.23
CA ALA A 194 -4.27 10.87 -1.05
C ALA A 194 -4.59 12.13 -0.24
N THR A 195 -5.59 12.04 0.64
CA THR A 195 -6.13 13.20 1.37
C THR A 195 -5.38 13.48 2.66
N ARG A 196 -5.50 14.70 3.20
CA ARG A 196 -4.92 15.00 4.52
C ARG A 196 -5.61 14.25 5.65
N GLY A 197 -6.85 13.84 5.47
CA GLY A 197 -7.62 13.18 6.50
C GLY A 197 -7.86 14.02 7.76
N PRO A 198 -8.55 13.47 8.77
CA PRO A 198 -8.96 14.21 9.97
C PRO A 198 -7.79 14.63 10.87
N ASP A 199 -6.66 13.94 10.80
CA ASP A 199 -5.49 14.28 11.61
C ASP A 199 -4.81 15.57 11.14
N LEU A 200 -4.86 15.86 9.83
CA LEU A 200 -4.17 16.98 9.21
C LEU A 200 -5.10 18.03 8.59
N SER A 201 -6.43 17.85 8.66
CA SER A 201 -7.40 18.83 8.17
C SER A 201 -8.63 18.94 9.07
N THR A 202 -9.37 20.06 8.90
CA THR A 202 -10.65 20.25 9.57
C THR A 202 -11.67 19.25 9.05
N LEU A 203 -12.71 18.96 9.84
CA LEU A 203 -13.78 18.06 9.44
C LEU A 203 -14.46 18.50 8.13
N GLU A 204 -14.64 19.81 7.93
CA GLU A 204 -15.20 20.38 6.70
C GLU A 204 -14.36 20.00 5.48
N MET A 205 -13.04 20.16 5.55
CA MET A 205 -12.11 19.79 4.46
C MET A 205 -12.07 18.27 4.25
N CYS A 206 -12.11 17.48 5.31
CA CYS A 206 -12.22 16.02 5.19
C CYS A 206 -13.48 15.62 4.41
N VAL A 207 -14.63 16.19 4.78
CA VAL A 207 -15.90 15.90 4.11
C VAL A 207 -15.84 16.30 2.64
N HIS A 208 -15.29 17.48 2.34
CA HIS A 208 -15.08 17.95 0.96
C HIS A 208 -14.25 16.93 0.16
N ASP A 209 -13.11 16.53 0.68
CA ASP A 209 -12.16 15.66 -0.03
C ASP A 209 -12.72 14.25 -0.24
N ILE A 210 -13.46 13.71 0.74
CA ILE A 210 -14.15 12.41 0.61
C ILE A 210 -15.27 12.50 -0.44
N CYS A 211 -16.07 13.58 -0.42
CA CYS A 211 -17.11 13.79 -1.43
C CYS A 211 -16.52 13.92 -2.84
N LEU A 212 -15.39 14.62 -2.98
CA LEU A 212 -14.65 14.71 -4.24
C LEU A 212 -14.17 13.33 -4.72
N ALA A 213 -13.60 12.50 -3.82
CA ALA A 213 -13.21 11.15 -4.17
C ALA A 213 -14.40 10.32 -4.68
N ARG A 214 -15.52 10.38 -3.99
CA ARG A 214 -16.75 9.63 -4.35
C ARG A 214 -17.44 10.15 -5.60
N GLU A 215 -17.34 11.45 -5.91
CA GLU A 215 -17.84 12.02 -7.18
C GLU A 215 -17.21 11.36 -8.39
N TYR A 216 -15.93 10.94 -8.28
CA TYR A 216 -15.17 10.30 -9.35
C TYR A 216 -14.97 8.79 -9.15
N ASP A 217 -15.70 8.17 -8.21
CA ASP A 217 -15.58 6.74 -7.86
C ASP A 217 -14.14 6.31 -7.54
N LEU A 218 -13.46 7.11 -6.70
CA LEU A 218 -12.06 6.91 -6.33
C LEU A 218 -11.92 6.32 -4.92
N LEU A 219 -10.96 5.41 -4.77
CA LEU A 219 -10.40 5.09 -3.47
C LEU A 219 -9.78 6.37 -2.86
N TRP A 220 -9.93 6.56 -1.57
CA TRP A 220 -9.21 7.59 -0.85
C TRP A 220 -8.38 6.99 0.28
N SER A 221 -7.25 7.63 0.56
CA SER A 221 -6.32 7.21 1.61
C SER A 221 -5.90 8.41 2.45
N ALA A 222 -5.68 8.19 3.73
CA ALA A 222 -5.18 9.21 4.64
C ALA A 222 -4.30 8.59 5.73
N HIS A 223 -3.28 9.34 6.15
CA HIS A 223 -2.55 9.04 7.38
C HIS A 223 -3.47 9.34 8.57
N ILE A 224 -3.63 8.38 9.47
CA ILE A 224 -4.52 8.51 10.62
C ILE A 224 -3.91 7.83 11.84
N GLY A 225 -3.92 8.51 12.99
CA GLY A 225 -3.35 7.97 14.23
C GLY A 225 -1.85 7.68 14.16
N GLY A 226 -1.12 8.29 13.24
CA GLY A 226 0.34 8.27 13.17
C GLY A 226 0.91 9.37 14.07
N GLY A 227 1.15 9.07 15.36
CA GLY A 227 1.53 10.08 16.35
C GLY A 227 0.30 10.85 16.91
N PHE A 228 0.56 12.00 17.54
CA PHE A 228 -0.47 12.76 18.26
C PHE A 228 -1.00 14.00 17.53
N TYR A 229 -0.76 14.11 16.22
CA TYR A 229 -1.33 15.19 15.42
C TYR A 229 -2.82 14.91 15.17
N ARG A 230 -3.70 15.79 15.67
CA ARG A 230 -5.15 15.68 15.44
C ARG A 230 -5.75 17.06 15.32
N VAL A 231 -5.90 17.56 14.11
CA VAL A 231 -6.65 18.79 13.82
C VAL A 231 -8.13 18.59 14.14
N THR A 232 -8.66 17.41 13.84
CA THR A 232 -10.02 16.99 14.21
C THR A 232 -9.92 15.81 15.20
N PRO A 233 -9.95 16.06 16.54
CA PRO A 233 -9.67 15.05 17.56
C PRO A 233 -10.53 13.78 17.50
N ASP A 234 -11.82 13.93 17.22
CA ASP A 234 -12.79 12.83 17.10
C ASP A 234 -13.07 12.45 15.64
N GLY A 235 -12.08 12.67 14.75
CA GLY A 235 -12.26 12.57 13.31
C GLY A 235 -12.86 11.25 12.82
N VAL A 236 -12.39 10.10 13.34
CA VAL A 236 -12.94 8.77 12.97
C VAL A 236 -14.41 8.67 13.35
N ARG A 237 -14.77 9.08 14.58
CA ARG A 237 -16.17 9.03 15.07
C ARG A 237 -17.07 9.98 14.28
N GLU A 238 -16.57 11.19 13.97
CA GLU A 238 -17.33 12.18 13.19
C GLU A 238 -17.58 11.70 11.75
N LEU A 239 -16.57 11.11 11.10
CA LEU A 239 -16.73 10.53 9.77
C LEU A 239 -17.70 9.34 9.79
N ALA A 240 -17.64 8.49 10.80
CA ALA A 240 -18.59 7.39 10.99
C ALA A 240 -20.03 7.89 11.17
N ARG A 241 -20.27 8.89 12.04
CA ARG A 241 -21.59 9.49 12.25
C ARG A 241 -22.18 10.08 10.97
N LYS A 242 -21.33 10.55 10.07
CA LYS A 242 -21.73 11.08 8.75
C LYS A 242 -21.87 10.01 7.67
N GLY A 243 -21.62 8.72 7.96
CA GLY A 243 -21.64 7.64 6.98
C GLY A 243 -20.56 7.76 5.91
N LEU A 244 -19.41 8.34 6.25
CA LEU A 244 -18.33 8.63 5.32
C LEU A 244 -17.20 7.57 5.35
N LEU A 245 -17.22 6.63 6.30
CA LEU A 245 -16.31 5.50 6.33
C LEU A 245 -16.87 4.33 5.50
N GLY A 246 -16.00 3.61 4.81
CA GLY A 246 -16.40 2.50 3.95
C GLY A 246 -15.21 1.79 3.31
N PRO A 247 -15.48 0.79 2.44
CA PRO A 247 -14.43 0.01 1.75
C PRO A 247 -13.62 0.84 0.75
N ASP A 248 -14.04 2.06 0.46
CA ASP A 248 -13.32 3.04 -0.35
C ASP A 248 -12.23 3.79 0.43
N PHE A 249 -12.04 3.48 1.73
CA PHE A 249 -11.02 4.11 2.58
C PHE A 249 -9.88 3.17 2.95
N ASN A 250 -8.65 3.58 2.62
CA ASN A 250 -7.41 2.99 3.12
C ASN A 250 -6.80 3.87 4.21
N ALA A 251 -7.00 3.49 5.48
CA ALA A 251 -6.44 4.15 6.65
C ALA A 251 -4.99 3.70 6.86
N VAL A 252 -4.04 4.65 6.86
CA VAL A 252 -2.61 4.34 7.00
C VAL A 252 -2.14 4.60 8.42
N HIS A 253 -1.36 3.69 8.97
CA HIS A 253 -0.78 3.64 10.31
C HIS A 253 -1.77 3.23 11.40
N ALA A 254 -2.70 4.09 11.80
CA ALA A 254 -3.70 3.84 12.85
C ALA A 254 -3.13 3.49 14.25
N ASN A 255 -1.82 3.70 14.50
CA ASN A 255 -1.11 3.26 15.71
C ASN A 255 -1.70 3.84 16.99
N GLN A 256 -2.06 5.14 17.01
CA GLN A 256 -2.56 5.88 18.17
C GLN A 256 -4.09 5.94 18.26
N LEU A 257 -4.81 5.21 17.39
CA LEU A 257 -6.26 5.10 17.53
C LEU A 257 -6.62 4.29 18.77
N SER A 258 -7.69 4.68 19.46
CA SER A 258 -8.29 3.87 20.51
C SER A 258 -8.88 2.56 19.94
N GLU A 259 -9.13 1.56 20.80
CA GLU A 259 -9.79 0.31 20.38
C GLU A 259 -11.18 0.57 19.77
N GLU A 260 -11.90 1.57 20.27
CA GLU A 260 -13.21 1.96 19.74
C GLU A 260 -13.08 2.54 18.33
N GLU A 261 -12.13 3.47 18.10
CA GLU A 261 -11.90 4.06 16.77
C GLU A 261 -11.44 3.01 15.75
N LEU A 262 -10.54 2.11 16.18
CA LEU A 262 -10.08 1.03 15.32
C LEU A 262 -11.21 0.05 14.98
N ARG A 263 -12.09 -0.27 15.94
CA ARG A 263 -13.30 -1.07 15.71
C ARG A 263 -14.23 -0.38 14.71
N ILE A 264 -14.44 0.92 14.85
CA ILE A 264 -15.24 1.70 13.88
C ILE A 264 -14.70 1.55 12.47
N LEU A 265 -13.39 1.64 12.26
CA LEU A 265 -12.79 1.44 10.92
C LEU A 265 -13.04 0.02 10.41
N VAL A 266 -12.78 -1.00 11.23
CA VAL A 266 -12.96 -2.40 10.84
C VAL A 266 -14.41 -2.72 10.52
N ASP A 267 -15.34 -2.31 11.39
CA ASP A 267 -16.78 -2.57 11.23
C ASP A 267 -17.38 -1.80 10.04
N SER A 268 -16.78 -0.66 9.66
CA SER A 268 -17.15 0.10 8.46
C SER A 268 -16.59 -0.49 7.16
N GLY A 269 -15.78 -1.55 7.24
CA GLY A 269 -15.14 -2.18 6.07
C GLY A 269 -13.94 -1.41 5.53
N CYS A 270 -13.40 -0.44 6.28
CA CYS A 270 -12.19 0.27 5.90
C CYS A 270 -10.97 -0.66 5.91
N SER A 271 -10.04 -0.43 5.00
CA SER A 271 -8.74 -1.07 5.04
C SER A 271 -7.79 -0.36 6.01
N VAL A 272 -6.92 -1.10 6.67
CA VAL A 272 -5.89 -0.56 7.56
C VAL A 272 -4.52 -1.03 7.10
N THR A 273 -3.69 -0.10 6.66
CA THR A 273 -2.31 -0.36 6.22
C THR A 273 -1.33 0.00 7.33
N SER A 274 -0.55 -0.97 7.79
CA SER A 274 0.57 -0.77 8.71
C SER A 274 1.89 -0.74 7.96
N CYS A 275 2.80 0.12 8.40
CA CYS A 275 4.17 0.26 7.89
C CYS A 275 5.16 -0.02 9.03
N PRO A 276 5.33 -1.28 9.47
CA PRO A 276 5.94 -1.62 10.76
C PRO A 276 7.33 -1.04 10.99
N GLU A 277 8.20 -1.03 9.98
CA GLU A 277 9.58 -0.57 10.13
C GLU A 277 9.62 0.93 10.43
N VAL A 278 8.95 1.75 9.65
CA VAL A 278 8.94 3.20 9.83
C VAL A 278 8.14 3.63 11.06
N GLU A 279 7.04 2.94 11.37
CA GLU A 279 6.21 3.23 12.53
C GLU A 279 7.01 3.13 13.84
N MET A 280 7.83 2.10 13.97
CA MET A 280 8.71 1.92 15.12
C MET A 280 9.88 2.89 15.10
N GLN A 281 10.49 3.14 13.94
CA GLN A 281 11.64 4.02 13.82
C GLN A 281 11.28 5.48 14.11
N MET A 282 10.24 6.02 13.46
CA MET A 282 9.89 7.44 13.58
C MET A 282 9.09 7.79 14.85
N GLY A 283 8.63 6.77 15.59
CA GLY A 283 7.82 6.99 16.79
C GLY A 283 6.34 7.27 16.51
N HIS A 284 5.76 6.65 15.47
CA HIS A 284 4.30 6.69 15.24
C HIS A 284 3.55 5.93 16.35
N GLY A 285 4.19 4.89 16.90
CA GLY A 285 3.64 4.00 17.90
C GLY A 285 3.84 2.52 17.52
N GLU A 286 3.19 1.64 18.28
CA GLU A 286 3.22 0.21 18.00
C GLU A 286 2.48 -0.14 16.72
N PRO A 287 3.03 -1.03 15.84
CA PRO A 287 2.33 -1.53 14.67
C PRO A 287 0.95 -2.11 15.01
N VAL A 288 -0.06 -1.72 14.24
CA VAL A 288 -1.47 -1.95 14.57
C VAL A 288 -1.97 -3.36 14.20
N ILE A 289 -1.16 -4.15 13.50
CA ILE A 289 -1.54 -5.45 12.90
C ILE A 289 -2.25 -6.38 13.89
N GLY A 290 -1.65 -6.61 15.08
CA GLY A 290 -2.22 -7.48 16.10
C GLY A 290 -3.58 -7.01 16.60
N ARG A 291 -3.76 -5.68 16.73
CA ARG A 291 -5.01 -5.06 17.17
C ARG A 291 -6.11 -5.20 16.12
N VAL A 292 -5.79 -4.99 14.84
CA VAL A 292 -6.73 -5.18 13.72
C VAL A 292 -7.18 -6.64 13.64
N LEU A 293 -6.24 -7.60 13.77
CA LEU A 293 -6.57 -9.03 13.80
C LEU A 293 -7.48 -9.40 14.97
N ALA A 294 -7.24 -8.87 16.15
CA ALA A 294 -8.07 -9.12 17.33
C ALA A 294 -9.52 -8.61 17.16
N LEU A 295 -9.73 -7.62 16.31
CA LEU A 295 -11.04 -7.09 15.92
C LEU A 295 -11.70 -7.86 14.75
N GLY A 296 -11.05 -8.89 14.22
CA GLY A 296 -11.53 -9.64 13.06
C GLY A 296 -11.27 -8.94 11.71
N GLY A 297 -10.50 -7.86 11.71
CA GLY A 297 -10.12 -7.13 10.51
C GLY A 297 -9.00 -7.81 9.71
N ARG A 298 -8.73 -7.26 8.54
CA ARG A 298 -7.65 -7.69 7.65
C ARG A 298 -6.65 -6.56 7.47
N PRO A 299 -5.54 -6.57 8.23
CA PRO A 299 -4.49 -5.58 8.03
C PRO A 299 -3.76 -5.83 6.72
N THR A 300 -3.18 -4.78 6.15
CA THR A 300 -2.27 -4.89 5.02
C THR A 300 -0.97 -4.14 5.30
N LEU A 301 0.02 -4.27 4.41
CA LEU A 301 1.36 -3.75 4.60
C LEU A 301 1.69 -2.65 3.59
N GLY A 302 2.40 -1.64 4.07
CA GLY A 302 3.04 -0.60 3.28
C GLY A 302 4.50 -0.42 3.66
N ILE A 303 5.29 0.15 2.75
CA ILE A 303 6.69 0.52 2.99
C ILE A 303 6.78 1.92 3.58
N ASP A 304 5.90 2.82 3.16
CA ASP A 304 5.88 4.24 3.49
C ASP A 304 7.01 5.02 2.79
N VAL A 305 8.23 5.06 3.34
CA VAL A 305 9.30 5.95 2.86
C VAL A 305 10.67 5.29 2.80
N GLU A 306 11.24 5.17 1.62
CA GLU A 306 12.62 4.69 1.43
C GLU A 306 13.69 5.71 1.86
N SER A 307 13.29 6.93 2.14
CA SER A 307 14.19 7.93 2.74
C SER A 307 14.66 7.54 4.14
N ASN A 308 13.90 6.71 4.86
CA ASN A 308 14.15 6.31 6.24
C ASN A 308 14.51 4.84 6.38
N ILE A 309 13.91 3.95 5.60
CA ILE A 309 13.90 2.50 5.83
C ILE A 309 14.35 1.70 4.62
N SER A 310 14.40 0.39 4.76
CA SER A 310 14.97 -0.55 3.78
C SER A 310 14.24 -0.57 2.42
N GLY A 311 12.94 -0.33 2.39
CA GLY A 311 12.12 -0.47 1.19
C GLY A 311 11.85 -1.92 0.78
N ASP A 312 11.95 -2.87 1.72
CA ASP A 312 11.86 -4.31 1.48
C ASP A 312 10.58 -4.91 2.10
N MET A 313 9.71 -5.49 1.25
CA MET A 313 8.45 -6.08 1.69
C MET A 313 8.66 -7.33 2.58
N PHE A 314 9.74 -8.09 2.41
CA PHE A 314 10.06 -9.20 3.32
C PHE A 314 10.37 -8.70 4.73
N THR A 315 11.04 -7.56 4.85
CA THR A 315 11.26 -6.89 6.14
C THR A 315 9.92 -6.45 6.74
N MET A 316 9.03 -5.83 5.98
CA MET A 316 7.69 -5.44 6.46
C MET A 316 6.90 -6.65 6.99
N MET A 317 6.85 -7.74 6.21
CA MET A 317 6.19 -8.98 6.63
C MET A 317 6.79 -9.54 7.92
N ARG A 318 8.12 -9.59 8.00
CA ARG A 318 8.84 -10.13 9.17
C ARG A 318 8.57 -9.30 10.42
N MET A 319 8.74 -7.98 10.32
CA MET A 319 8.56 -7.08 11.46
C MET A 319 7.12 -7.07 11.94
N GLY A 320 6.14 -6.94 11.03
CA GLY A 320 4.73 -6.99 11.37
C GLY A 320 4.31 -8.32 12.02
N LEU A 321 4.77 -9.44 11.47
CA LEU A 321 4.50 -10.77 12.01
C LEU A 321 5.09 -10.96 13.40
N GLN A 322 6.37 -10.62 13.58
CA GLN A 322 7.05 -10.80 14.87
C GLN A 322 6.51 -9.85 15.93
N PHE A 323 6.14 -8.63 15.56
CA PHE A 323 5.53 -7.69 16.50
C PHE A 323 4.15 -8.19 16.97
N ALA A 324 3.28 -8.62 16.06
CA ALA A 324 1.98 -9.19 16.41
C ALA A 324 2.11 -10.42 17.32
N ARG A 325 3.09 -11.31 17.02
CA ARG A 325 3.39 -12.47 17.87
C ARG A 325 3.90 -12.08 19.25
N ALA A 326 4.78 -11.08 19.33
CA ALA A 326 5.32 -10.60 20.60
C ALA A 326 4.21 -10.06 21.50
N GLN A 327 3.29 -9.26 20.94
CA GLN A 327 2.13 -8.75 21.69
C GLN A 327 1.23 -9.88 22.23
N GLU A 328 0.90 -10.88 21.43
CA GLU A 328 0.06 -12.01 21.87
C GLU A 328 0.80 -12.88 22.90
N ASN A 329 2.07 -13.16 22.68
CA ASN A 329 2.88 -13.90 23.64
C ASN A 329 2.97 -13.17 25.00
N GLN A 330 3.12 -11.84 25.00
CA GLN A 330 3.18 -11.05 26.24
C GLN A 330 1.89 -11.17 27.05
N LYS A 331 0.72 -11.12 26.41
CA LYS A 331 -0.58 -11.31 27.11
C LYS A 331 -0.64 -12.67 27.83
N ILE A 332 -0.12 -13.74 27.20
CA ILE A 332 -0.09 -15.09 27.78
C ILE A 332 0.91 -15.14 28.95
N LEU A 333 2.10 -14.53 28.78
CA LEU A 333 3.13 -14.48 29.82
C LEU A 333 2.68 -13.66 31.05
N ASP A 334 1.92 -12.57 30.86
CA ASP A 334 1.34 -11.77 31.93
C ASP A 334 0.34 -12.62 32.77
N GLY A 335 -0.34 -13.58 32.13
CA GLY A 335 -1.14 -14.63 32.79
C GLY A 335 -0.31 -15.73 33.46
N ARG A 336 1.03 -15.60 33.53
CA ARG A 336 1.97 -16.57 34.11
C ARG A 336 1.90 -17.97 33.49
N THR A 337 1.61 -18.05 32.18
CA THR A 337 1.64 -19.27 31.39
C THR A 337 2.55 -19.06 30.16
N SER A 338 3.03 -20.16 29.56
CA SER A 338 3.83 -20.10 28.33
C SER A 338 2.94 -20.36 27.11
N PRO A 339 3.17 -19.66 25.98
CA PRO A 339 2.47 -19.95 24.73
C PRO A 339 2.66 -21.42 24.31
N ALA A 340 1.57 -22.15 24.06
CA ALA A 340 1.62 -23.52 23.60
C ALA A 340 1.74 -23.64 22.07
N GLN A 341 1.40 -22.57 21.33
CA GLN A 341 1.45 -22.51 19.87
C GLN A 341 1.66 -21.05 19.43
N VAL A 342 2.09 -20.90 18.18
CA VAL A 342 2.27 -19.58 17.56
C VAL A 342 0.90 -18.95 17.25
N ALA A 343 0.63 -17.77 17.78
CA ALA A 343 -0.67 -17.11 17.64
C ALA A 343 -1.00 -16.71 16.20
N VAL A 344 0.01 -16.25 15.43
CA VAL A 344 -0.17 -15.78 14.05
C VAL A 344 0.69 -16.65 13.11
N PRO A 345 0.08 -17.46 12.23
CA PRO A 345 0.81 -18.29 11.26
C PRO A 345 1.59 -17.43 10.25
N ALA A 346 2.74 -17.91 9.76
CA ALA A 346 3.56 -17.18 8.78
C ALA A 346 2.81 -16.87 7.48
N LYS A 347 1.91 -17.75 7.04
CA LYS A 347 1.07 -17.54 5.85
C LYS A 347 0.27 -16.23 5.91
N ARG A 348 -0.14 -15.80 7.11
CA ARG A 348 -0.85 -14.51 7.26
C ARG A 348 -0.03 -13.33 6.78
N ALA A 349 1.29 -13.34 6.98
CA ALA A 349 2.15 -12.26 6.50
C ALA A 349 2.19 -12.20 4.95
N LEU A 350 2.15 -13.36 4.28
CA LEU A 350 2.02 -13.41 2.82
C LEU A 350 0.65 -12.86 2.37
N GLU A 351 -0.43 -13.19 3.06
CA GLU A 351 -1.77 -12.68 2.74
C GLU A 351 -1.84 -11.16 2.89
N TRP A 352 -1.25 -10.57 3.95
CA TRP A 352 -1.19 -9.11 4.14
C TRP A 352 -0.44 -8.41 3.00
N ALA A 353 0.65 -9.01 2.54
CA ALA A 353 1.50 -8.47 1.49
C ALA A 353 1.00 -8.81 0.06
N THR A 354 -0.13 -9.48 -0.10
CA THR A 354 -0.66 -9.89 -1.41
C THR A 354 -2.16 -9.61 -1.50
N ILE A 355 -3.01 -10.60 -1.19
CA ILE A 355 -4.46 -10.49 -1.40
C ILE A 355 -5.13 -9.46 -0.49
N ASP A 356 -4.70 -9.30 0.76
CA ASP A 356 -5.27 -8.28 1.65
C ASP A 356 -4.88 -6.89 1.17
N GLY A 357 -3.63 -6.69 0.71
CA GLY A 357 -3.18 -5.47 0.05
C GLY A 357 -3.95 -5.17 -1.25
N ALA A 358 -4.13 -6.17 -2.11
CA ALA A 358 -4.89 -6.01 -3.35
C ALA A 358 -6.36 -5.61 -3.07
N ASN A 359 -6.99 -6.22 -2.06
CA ASN A 359 -8.34 -5.85 -1.64
C ASN A 359 -8.40 -4.42 -1.10
N ALA A 360 -7.43 -4.02 -0.28
CA ALA A 360 -7.34 -2.65 0.26
C ALA A 360 -7.27 -1.59 -0.84
N LEU A 361 -6.67 -1.94 -1.98
CA LEU A 361 -6.53 -1.05 -3.14
C LEU A 361 -7.68 -1.21 -4.18
N GLY A 362 -8.68 -2.01 -3.87
CA GLY A 362 -9.78 -2.31 -4.80
C GLY A 362 -9.31 -3.06 -6.05
N LEU A 363 -8.22 -3.83 -5.95
CA LEU A 363 -7.61 -4.61 -7.05
C LEU A 363 -7.70 -6.13 -6.83
N GLY A 364 -8.36 -6.60 -5.77
CA GLY A 364 -8.45 -8.01 -5.43
C GLY A 364 -9.05 -8.89 -6.53
N TYR A 365 -9.81 -8.32 -7.45
CA TYR A 365 -10.32 -9.03 -8.63
C TYR A 365 -9.27 -9.21 -9.72
N LYS A 366 -8.20 -8.38 -9.74
CA LYS A 366 -7.12 -8.41 -10.74
C LYS A 366 -5.84 -9.09 -10.22
N ALA A 367 -5.46 -8.87 -8.95
CA ALA A 367 -4.16 -9.23 -8.40
C ALA A 367 -4.26 -9.92 -7.03
N GLY A 368 -3.14 -10.27 -6.43
CA GLY A 368 -3.01 -10.77 -5.05
C GLY A 368 -3.24 -12.27 -4.85
N THR A 369 -3.71 -13.00 -5.87
CA THR A 369 -3.78 -14.48 -5.89
C THR A 369 -3.51 -15.00 -7.30
N LEU A 370 -2.94 -16.22 -7.41
CA LEU A 370 -2.78 -16.89 -8.71
C LEU A 370 -4.03 -17.70 -9.04
N LYS A 371 -4.90 -17.11 -9.85
CA LYS A 371 -6.18 -17.72 -10.23
C LYS A 371 -6.50 -17.40 -11.69
N PRO A 372 -7.07 -18.34 -12.45
CA PRO A 372 -7.52 -18.08 -13.81
C PRO A 372 -8.42 -16.84 -13.91
N GLY A 373 -8.16 -15.98 -14.89
CA GLY A 373 -8.84 -14.71 -15.12
C GLY A 373 -8.28 -13.53 -14.35
N LYS A 374 -7.22 -13.71 -13.55
CA LYS A 374 -6.47 -12.61 -12.94
C LYS A 374 -5.22 -12.28 -13.76
N GLN A 375 -4.69 -11.09 -13.54
CA GLN A 375 -3.45 -10.64 -14.14
C GLN A 375 -2.27 -11.50 -13.66
N ALA A 376 -1.30 -11.68 -14.53
CA ALA A 376 -0.09 -12.46 -14.24
C ALA A 376 0.93 -11.66 -13.41
N ASP A 377 0.45 -10.94 -12.40
CA ASP A 377 1.27 -10.23 -11.41
C ASP A 377 1.84 -11.25 -10.42
N LEU A 378 2.98 -11.86 -10.78
CA LEU A 378 3.59 -12.95 -10.02
C LEU A 378 5.10 -12.80 -9.89
N ILE A 379 5.68 -13.51 -8.92
CA ILE A 379 7.12 -13.58 -8.70
C ILE A 379 7.58 -15.05 -8.61
N LEU A 380 8.82 -15.25 -8.99
CA LEU A 380 9.53 -16.52 -8.86
C LEU A 380 10.65 -16.35 -7.83
N ILE A 381 10.55 -17.07 -6.73
CA ILE A 381 11.56 -17.07 -5.67
C ILE A 381 12.35 -18.37 -5.78
N ARG A 382 13.67 -18.27 -6.02
CA ARG A 382 14.51 -19.46 -6.10
C ARG A 382 14.56 -20.19 -4.76
N LYS A 383 14.29 -21.50 -4.80
CA LYS A 383 14.55 -22.37 -3.66
C LYS A 383 16.06 -22.46 -3.48
N THR A 384 16.55 -22.18 -2.28
CA THR A 384 17.94 -22.46 -1.90
C THR A 384 17.94 -23.75 -1.10
N ASP A 385 18.91 -24.62 -1.40
CA ASP A 385 19.14 -25.87 -0.66
C ASP A 385 19.53 -25.61 0.79
#